data_7d602a5da42dc51ec2041c6e88ecbbcd
#
_entry.id   7d602a5da42dc51ec2041c6e88ecbbcd
#
_cell.length_a   1.000
_cell.length_b   1.000
_cell.length_c   1.000
_cell.angle_alpha   90.00
_cell.angle_beta   90.00
_cell.angle_gamma   90.00
#
_symmetry.space_group_name_H-M   'P 1'
#
loop_
_entity.id
_entity.type
_entity.pdbx_description
1 polymer ?
#
loop_
_entity_poly.entity_id
_entity_poly.type
_entity_poly.pdbx_seq_one_letter_code
_entity_poly.pdbx_strand_id
1 'polypeptide(L)'
;MKTPSLKNRIKAGLASLILTFAVVLGFSSLAQAQAVKNVVLVHGAFADGSGYKALYNQLTAKGYNVTVVQNPLSSLEDDVKAVTVALDKQDGPTVLVGHSWGGTVITEAGNHPKVTALVYIAALQPDKGETSVQWLQSAPPAPENGVLSPDDKGIVYYDKAKFHAGFCADISKEDADFMYASQGAFYAKGFGTPLTNAAWKTKPSYGIVATEDKSINPDIERAMYKRSNTAITEIKGSHVVFISQPKLVAAVIIKAAENASVKK
;
A
#
# COMPACT_ATOMS: atom_id res chain seq x y z
N MET A 1 41.03 -76.39 -19.73
CA MET A 1 40.51 -75.02 -19.49
C MET A 1 39.13 -74.90 -20.14
N LYS A 2 38.06 -74.88 -19.37
CA LYS A 2 36.67 -74.78 -19.88
C LYS A 2 36.23 -73.31 -19.93
N THR A 3 35.89 -72.82 -21.11
CA THR A 3 35.36 -71.48 -21.35
C THR A 3 33.93 -71.36 -20.79
N PRO A 4 33.55 -70.29 -20.10
CA PRO A 4 32.21 -70.13 -19.54
C PRO A 4 31.20 -69.79 -20.66
N SER A 5 30.02 -70.40 -20.52
CA SER A 5 28.89 -70.37 -21.44
C SER A 5 28.31 -68.95 -21.62
N LEU A 6 27.92 -68.62 -22.83
CA LEU A 6 27.35 -67.36 -23.31
C LEU A 6 26.08 -66.90 -22.54
N LYS A 7 25.41 -67.83 -21.85
CA LYS A 7 24.18 -67.54 -21.08
C LYS A 7 24.40 -66.72 -19.80
N ASN A 8 25.63 -66.64 -19.26
CA ASN A 8 25.89 -65.86 -18.01
C ASN A 8 26.31 -64.44 -18.28
N ARG A 9 26.53 -64.01 -19.52
CA ARG A 9 26.85 -62.63 -19.89
C ARG A 9 25.64 -61.76 -20.12
N ILE A 10 24.45 -62.33 -20.33
CA ILE A 10 23.22 -61.59 -20.62
C ILE A 10 22.51 -61.17 -19.32
N LYS A 11 22.72 -61.85 -18.19
CA LYS A 11 22.09 -61.52 -16.95
C LYS A 11 22.78 -60.38 -16.17
N ALA A 12 24.03 -60.09 -16.46
CA ALA A 12 24.75 -58.96 -15.82
C ALA A 12 24.52 -57.62 -16.51
N GLY A 13 24.07 -57.62 -17.78
CA GLY A 13 23.82 -56.40 -18.56
C GLY A 13 22.43 -55.74 -18.32
N LEU A 14 21.44 -56.51 -17.83
CA LEU A 14 20.08 -55.96 -17.60
C LEU A 14 19.88 -55.37 -16.18
N ALA A 15 20.74 -55.72 -15.23
CA ALA A 15 20.64 -55.17 -13.88
C ALA A 15 21.24 -53.75 -13.74
N SER A 16 22.16 -53.35 -14.63
CA SER A 16 22.79 -52.04 -14.62
C SER A 16 21.99 -50.96 -15.36
N LEU A 17 20.98 -51.31 -16.17
CA LEU A 17 20.22 -50.32 -16.94
C LEU A 17 18.95 -49.85 -16.24
N ILE A 18 18.55 -50.50 -15.13
CA ILE A 18 17.35 -50.14 -14.36
C ILE A 18 17.69 -49.16 -13.21
N LEU A 19 18.96 -49.05 -12.80
CA LEU A 19 19.38 -48.22 -11.69
C LEU A 19 19.73 -46.76 -12.10
N THR A 20 19.80 -46.46 -13.39
CA THR A 20 20.13 -45.11 -13.89
C THR A 20 18.93 -44.30 -14.35
N PHE A 21 17.71 -44.85 -14.31
CA PHE A 21 16.50 -44.12 -14.72
C PHE A 21 15.65 -43.62 -13.54
N ALA A 22 16.07 -43.84 -12.28
CA ALA A 22 15.31 -43.51 -11.10
C ALA A 22 15.80 -42.22 -10.36
N VAL A 23 16.77 -41.48 -10.92
CA VAL A 23 17.37 -40.30 -10.23
C VAL A 23 17.13 -38.99 -10.97
N VAL A 24 16.30 -38.95 -11.99
CA VAL A 24 15.93 -37.71 -12.72
C VAL A 24 14.41 -37.43 -12.64
N LEU A 25 13.73 -37.95 -11.63
CA LEU A 25 12.53 -37.26 -11.13
C LEU A 25 13.02 -36.14 -10.22
N GLY A 26 13.69 -35.17 -10.85
CA GLY A 26 14.09 -33.94 -10.23
C GLY A 26 12.88 -33.34 -9.56
N PHE A 27 13.01 -33.04 -8.30
CA PHE A 27 12.17 -32.12 -7.52
C PHE A 27 12.03 -30.81 -8.30
N SER A 28 11.13 -30.77 -9.27
CA SER A 28 10.47 -29.53 -9.62
C SER A 28 9.66 -29.17 -8.37
N SER A 29 10.31 -28.62 -7.34
CA SER A 29 9.58 -27.86 -6.34
C SER A 29 8.93 -26.74 -7.15
N LEU A 30 7.66 -26.94 -7.50
CA LEU A 30 6.80 -25.84 -7.88
C LEU A 30 6.94 -24.86 -6.72
N ALA A 31 7.78 -23.84 -6.92
CA ALA A 31 7.89 -22.75 -5.96
C ALA A 31 6.49 -22.17 -5.84
N GLN A 32 5.72 -22.68 -4.88
CA GLN A 32 4.37 -22.23 -4.62
C GLN A 32 4.47 -20.75 -4.29
N ALA A 33 3.80 -19.91 -5.09
CA ALA A 33 3.78 -18.48 -4.82
C ALA A 33 3.33 -18.27 -3.37
N GLN A 34 4.18 -17.66 -2.57
CA GLN A 34 3.85 -17.38 -1.17
C GLN A 34 2.65 -16.45 -1.13
N ALA A 35 1.58 -16.85 -0.45
CA ALA A 35 0.40 -16.02 -0.29
C ALA A 35 0.78 -14.71 0.42
N VAL A 36 0.29 -13.59 -0.11
CA VAL A 36 0.48 -12.29 0.54
C VAL A 36 -0.41 -12.24 1.79
N LYS A 37 0.20 -12.16 2.97
CA LYS A 37 -0.49 -12.15 4.26
C LYS A 37 -0.23 -10.88 5.05
N ASN A 38 0.72 -10.05 4.65
CA ASN A 38 1.09 -8.84 5.35
C ASN A 38 0.47 -7.61 4.68
N VAL A 39 -0.06 -6.70 5.50
CA VAL A 39 -0.56 -5.39 5.09
C VAL A 39 0.08 -4.33 5.99
N VAL A 40 0.69 -3.34 5.38
CA VAL A 40 1.26 -2.17 6.08
C VAL A 40 0.43 -0.95 5.71
N LEU A 41 -0.16 -0.30 6.73
CA LEU A 41 -1.05 0.87 6.59
C LEU A 41 -0.28 2.15 6.97
N VAL A 42 -0.32 3.15 6.09
CA VAL A 42 0.41 4.42 6.20
C VAL A 42 -0.58 5.57 6.18
N HIS A 43 -0.70 6.31 7.29
CA HIS A 43 -1.66 7.41 7.42
C HIS A 43 -1.21 8.68 6.68
N GLY A 44 -2.16 9.59 6.47
CA GLY A 44 -1.94 10.88 5.84
C GLY A 44 -1.55 11.99 6.83
N ALA A 45 -1.45 13.22 6.31
CA ALA A 45 -1.38 14.43 7.11
C ALA A 45 -2.70 14.64 7.89
N PHE A 46 -2.65 15.40 8.97
CA PHE A 46 -3.82 15.73 9.81
C PHE A 46 -4.53 14.52 10.44
N ALA A 47 -3.83 13.39 10.51
CA ALA A 47 -4.32 12.13 11.05
C ALA A 47 -3.18 11.36 11.73
N ASP A 48 -3.53 10.27 12.38
CA ASP A 48 -2.60 9.29 12.92
C ASP A 48 -3.07 7.86 12.60
N GLY A 49 -2.37 6.87 13.12
CA GLY A 49 -2.71 5.47 12.90
C GLY A 49 -3.99 5.00 13.57
N SER A 50 -4.57 5.75 14.52
CA SER A 50 -5.76 5.33 15.28
C SER A 50 -7.00 5.21 14.40
N GLY A 51 -7.11 6.03 13.36
CA GLY A 51 -8.20 5.99 12.38
C GLY A 51 -8.33 4.65 11.66
N TYR A 52 -7.28 3.84 11.61
CA TYR A 52 -7.33 2.54 10.96
C TYR A 52 -7.99 1.42 11.77
N LYS A 53 -8.47 1.67 12.98
CA LYS A 53 -9.03 0.64 13.87
C LYS A 53 -10.08 -0.25 13.20
N ALA A 54 -11.05 0.35 12.51
CA ALA A 54 -12.12 -0.40 11.85
C ALA A 54 -11.58 -1.25 10.68
N LEU A 55 -10.71 -0.69 9.85
CA LEU A 55 -10.07 -1.38 8.73
C LEU A 55 -9.15 -2.51 9.23
N TYR A 56 -8.36 -2.25 10.29
CA TYR A 56 -7.54 -3.27 10.96
C TYR A 56 -8.38 -4.49 11.35
N ASN A 57 -9.53 -4.28 12.00
CA ASN A 57 -10.42 -5.35 12.40
C ASN A 57 -10.97 -6.16 11.20
N GLN A 58 -11.29 -5.49 10.08
CA GLN A 58 -11.76 -6.17 8.86
C GLN A 58 -10.67 -7.08 8.26
N LEU A 59 -9.43 -6.60 8.20
CA LEU A 59 -8.31 -7.33 7.61
C LEU A 59 -7.84 -8.47 8.49
N THR A 60 -7.71 -8.26 9.80
CA THR A 60 -7.30 -9.31 10.75
C THR A 60 -8.32 -10.42 10.86
N ALA A 61 -9.62 -10.11 10.80
CA ALA A 61 -10.69 -11.12 10.73
C ALA A 61 -10.62 -12.00 9.47
N LYS A 62 -9.90 -11.56 8.41
CA LYS A 62 -9.60 -12.32 7.19
C LYS A 62 -8.23 -13.01 7.22
N GLY A 63 -7.54 -12.98 8.37
CA GLY A 63 -6.25 -13.66 8.55
C GLY A 63 -5.05 -12.92 8.00
N TYR A 64 -5.14 -11.59 7.80
CA TYR A 64 -4.00 -10.76 7.45
C TYR A 64 -3.24 -10.27 8.69
N ASN A 65 -1.92 -10.23 8.60
CA ASN A 65 -1.05 -9.56 9.56
C ASN A 65 -1.02 -8.08 9.21
N VAL A 66 -1.53 -7.22 10.08
CA VAL A 66 -1.66 -5.79 9.81
C VAL A 66 -0.71 -4.99 10.70
N THR A 67 0.13 -4.18 10.08
CA THR A 67 0.99 -3.21 10.77
C THR A 67 0.51 -1.81 10.42
N VAL A 68 0.30 -0.96 11.44
CA VAL A 68 -0.03 0.45 11.27
C VAL A 68 1.21 1.28 11.58
N VAL A 69 1.68 2.03 10.60
CA VAL A 69 2.84 2.91 10.75
C VAL A 69 2.40 4.20 11.41
N GLN A 70 3.20 4.71 12.33
CA GLN A 70 3.08 6.07 12.87
C GLN A 70 4.11 6.95 12.16
N ASN A 71 3.64 7.71 11.19
CA ASN A 71 4.48 8.63 10.43
C ASN A 71 4.85 9.82 11.29
N PRO A 72 6.13 10.23 11.39
CA PRO A 72 6.51 11.43 12.14
C PRO A 72 6.02 12.74 11.53
N LEU A 73 5.63 12.74 10.22
CA LEU A 73 5.13 13.90 9.48
C LEU A 73 6.11 15.09 9.41
N SER A 74 7.36 14.85 9.76
CA SER A 74 8.43 15.86 9.80
C SER A 74 9.07 16.11 8.42
N SER A 75 9.09 15.09 7.56
CA SER A 75 9.55 15.17 6.17
C SER A 75 9.15 13.92 5.39
N LEU A 76 9.21 13.97 4.05
CA LEU A 76 9.02 12.77 3.23
C LEU A 76 10.05 11.68 3.58
N GLU A 77 11.30 12.06 3.78
CA GLU A 77 12.39 11.13 4.12
C GLU A 77 12.14 10.41 5.45
N ASP A 78 11.72 11.13 6.49
CA ASP A 78 11.43 10.54 7.80
C ASP A 78 10.25 9.59 7.75
N ASP A 79 9.18 9.95 7.01
CA ASP A 79 8.00 9.11 6.83
C ASP A 79 8.35 7.84 6.04
N VAL A 80 9.13 7.96 4.96
CA VAL A 80 9.65 6.82 4.19
C VAL A 80 10.50 5.90 5.06
N LYS A 81 11.35 6.47 5.93
CA LYS A 81 12.16 5.70 6.87
C LYS A 81 11.29 4.92 7.86
N ALA A 82 10.24 5.53 8.40
CA ALA A 82 9.30 4.85 9.30
C ALA A 82 8.60 3.67 8.60
N VAL A 83 8.18 3.87 7.34
CA VAL A 83 7.59 2.80 6.51
C VAL A 83 8.59 1.69 6.22
N THR A 84 9.84 2.04 5.88
CA THR A 84 10.91 1.05 5.62
C THR A 84 11.16 0.16 6.84
N VAL A 85 11.25 0.75 8.04
CA VAL A 85 11.40 -0.01 9.30
C VAL A 85 10.22 -0.97 9.52
N ALA A 86 8.99 -0.56 9.19
CA ALA A 86 7.83 -1.42 9.29
C ALA A 86 7.86 -2.56 8.27
N LEU A 87 8.32 -2.29 7.03
CA LEU A 87 8.48 -3.30 5.97
C LEU A 87 9.59 -4.30 6.29
N ASP A 88 10.71 -3.86 6.86
CA ASP A 88 11.82 -4.74 7.27
C ASP A 88 11.37 -5.80 8.27
N LYS A 89 10.43 -5.47 9.15
CA LYS A 89 9.87 -6.38 10.16
C LYS A 89 8.87 -7.40 9.60
N GLN A 90 8.38 -7.23 8.37
CA GLN A 90 7.44 -8.20 7.80
C GLN A 90 8.16 -9.53 7.50
N ASP A 91 7.47 -10.64 7.67
CA ASP A 91 7.99 -11.99 7.44
C ASP A 91 7.86 -12.48 5.97
N GLY A 92 7.28 -11.66 5.08
CA GLY A 92 7.06 -12.04 3.68
C GLY A 92 6.43 -10.95 2.82
N PRO A 93 5.82 -11.38 1.69
CA PRO A 93 5.19 -10.48 0.73
C PRO A 93 4.13 -9.61 1.38
N THR A 94 4.11 -8.32 1.04
CA THR A 94 3.33 -7.28 1.72
C THR A 94 2.57 -6.41 0.73
N VAL A 95 1.30 -6.12 1.02
CA VAL A 95 0.57 -5.00 0.41
C VAL A 95 0.86 -3.74 1.21
N LEU A 96 1.36 -2.72 0.54
CA LEU A 96 1.61 -1.41 1.13
C LEU A 96 0.47 -0.46 0.80
N VAL A 97 -0.17 0.10 1.82
CA VAL A 97 -1.41 0.90 1.71
C VAL A 97 -1.14 2.31 2.23
N GLY A 98 -1.47 3.33 1.45
CA GLY A 98 -1.32 4.73 1.84
C GLY A 98 -2.62 5.51 1.70
N HIS A 99 -2.95 6.28 2.73
CA HIS A 99 -4.05 7.24 2.73
C HIS A 99 -3.52 8.65 2.52
N SER A 100 -4.17 9.43 1.66
CA SER A 100 -3.87 10.86 1.50
C SER A 100 -2.39 11.13 1.20
N TRP A 101 -1.68 11.92 2.03
CA TRP A 101 -0.24 12.09 2.04
C TRP A 101 0.53 10.76 2.09
N GLY A 102 0.00 9.77 2.81
CA GLY A 102 0.58 8.42 2.85
C GLY A 102 0.71 7.78 1.47
N GLY A 103 -0.07 8.20 0.48
CA GLY A 103 0.09 7.78 -0.91
C GLY A 103 1.41 8.24 -1.53
N THR A 104 1.83 9.48 -1.25
CA THR A 104 3.16 9.99 -1.64
C THR A 104 4.26 9.18 -0.97
N VAL A 105 4.11 8.89 0.33
CA VAL A 105 5.09 8.11 1.09
C VAL A 105 5.22 6.68 0.53
N ILE A 106 4.11 6.00 0.22
CA ILE A 106 4.18 4.65 -0.35
C ILE A 106 4.66 4.64 -1.80
N THR A 107 4.46 5.72 -2.55
CA THR A 107 5.02 5.88 -3.90
C THR A 107 6.55 5.89 -3.84
N GLU A 108 7.14 6.55 -2.86
CA GLU A 108 8.59 6.60 -2.64
C GLU A 108 9.12 5.28 -2.06
N ALA A 109 8.49 4.73 -1.01
CA ALA A 109 8.96 3.56 -0.28
C ALA A 109 8.64 2.23 -0.99
N GLY A 110 7.70 2.20 -1.94
CA GLY A 110 7.10 0.97 -2.47
C GLY A 110 8.03 0.10 -3.32
N ASN A 111 9.25 0.56 -3.67
CA ASN A 111 10.25 -0.28 -4.33
C ASN A 111 10.93 -1.27 -3.37
N HIS A 112 10.59 -1.24 -2.09
CA HIS A 112 11.08 -2.21 -1.11
C HIS A 112 10.81 -3.67 -1.57
N PRO A 113 11.77 -4.62 -1.43
CA PRO A 113 11.67 -5.97 -2.00
C PRO A 113 10.47 -6.78 -1.48
N LYS A 114 10.00 -6.52 -0.28
CA LYS A 114 8.82 -7.20 0.28
C LYS A 114 7.49 -6.65 -0.24
N VAL A 115 7.47 -5.47 -0.86
CA VAL A 115 6.23 -4.88 -1.40
C VAL A 115 5.87 -5.55 -2.72
N THR A 116 4.66 -6.11 -2.79
CA THR A 116 4.13 -6.81 -3.96
C THR A 116 3.00 -6.08 -4.67
N ALA A 117 2.29 -5.20 -3.96
CA ALA A 117 1.25 -4.35 -4.51
C ALA A 117 1.11 -3.05 -3.68
N LEU A 118 0.57 -2.01 -4.30
CA LEU A 118 0.28 -0.72 -3.69
C LEU A 118 -1.23 -0.48 -3.69
N VAL A 119 -1.75 0.08 -2.58
CA VAL A 119 -3.14 0.53 -2.50
C VAL A 119 -3.18 1.98 -2.03
N TYR A 120 -3.81 2.83 -2.81
CA TYR A 120 -3.99 4.25 -2.55
C TYR A 120 -5.42 4.49 -2.11
N ILE A 121 -5.64 5.08 -0.93
CA ILE A 121 -6.97 5.37 -0.39
C ILE A 121 -7.12 6.89 -0.33
N ALA A 122 -7.99 7.48 -1.17
CA ALA A 122 -8.17 8.93 -1.23
C ALA A 122 -6.81 9.66 -1.20
N ALA A 123 -5.89 9.31 -2.13
CA ALA A 123 -4.47 9.52 -1.90
C ALA A 123 -3.72 10.06 -3.12
N LEU A 124 -2.65 10.80 -2.83
CA LEU A 124 -1.72 11.32 -3.82
C LEU A 124 -0.83 10.21 -4.39
N GLN A 125 -0.57 10.28 -5.70
CA GLN A 125 0.28 9.33 -6.43
C GLN A 125 1.20 10.07 -7.41
N PRO A 126 2.15 10.89 -6.92
CA PRO A 126 3.07 11.62 -7.78
C PRO A 126 4.02 10.69 -8.54
N ASP A 127 4.60 11.20 -9.63
CA ASP A 127 5.71 10.57 -10.35
C ASP A 127 7.06 11.04 -9.80
N LYS A 128 8.12 10.37 -10.22
CA LYS A 128 9.50 10.82 -9.96
C LYS A 128 9.70 12.25 -10.48
N GLY A 129 10.21 13.11 -9.63
CA GLY A 129 10.44 14.53 -9.88
C GLY A 129 9.22 15.43 -9.64
N GLU A 130 8.05 14.84 -9.42
CA GLU A 130 6.84 15.58 -9.03
C GLU A 130 6.75 15.77 -7.52
N THR A 131 5.98 16.76 -7.10
CA THR A 131 5.66 17.04 -5.70
C THR A 131 4.16 16.88 -5.43
N SER A 132 3.81 16.64 -4.18
CA SER A 132 2.41 16.57 -3.75
C SER A 132 1.68 17.90 -3.93
N VAL A 133 2.35 19.03 -3.66
CA VAL A 133 1.75 20.36 -3.78
C VAL A 133 1.37 20.71 -5.22
N GLN A 134 2.16 20.28 -6.22
CA GLN A 134 1.82 20.47 -7.63
C GLN A 134 0.47 19.83 -7.98
N TRP A 135 0.23 18.62 -7.49
CA TRP A 135 -1.04 17.93 -7.70
C TRP A 135 -2.20 18.57 -6.94
N LEU A 136 -2.00 18.93 -5.67
CA LEU A 136 -3.04 19.60 -4.88
C LEU A 136 -3.46 20.94 -5.51
N GLN A 137 -2.55 21.62 -6.20
CA GLN A 137 -2.82 22.90 -6.89
C GLN A 137 -3.34 22.72 -8.33
N SER A 138 -3.42 21.50 -8.86
CA SER A 138 -3.87 21.24 -10.23
C SER A 138 -5.37 21.40 -10.46
N ALA A 139 -6.16 21.44 -9.36
CA ALA A 139 -7.59 21.74 -9.39
C ALA A 139 -7.97 22.61 -8.19
N PRO A 140 -9.03 23.41 -8.28
CA PRO A 140 -9.47 24.24 -7.17
C PRO A 140 -9.90 23.36 -5.97
N PRO A 141 -9.57 23.77 -4.73
CA PRO A 141 -10.03 23.07 -3.54
C PRO A 141 -11.55 23.23 -3.37
N ALA A 142 -12.17 22.28 -2.67
CA ALA A 142 -13.56 22.41 -2.25
C ALA A 142 -13.75 23.58 -1.28
N PRO A 143 -14.91 24.24 -1.25
CA PRO A 143 -15.19 25.34 -0.30
C PRO A 143 -15.03 24.94 1.17
N GLU A 144 -15.29 23.67 1.50
CA GLU A 144 -15.16 23.08 2.82
C GLU A 144 -13.71 22.77 3.20
N ASN A 145 -12.79 22.75 2.23
CA ASN A 145 -11.37 22.49 2.52
C ASN A 145 -10.84 23.48 3.56
N GLY A 146 -10.19 22.94 4.59
CA GLY A 146 -9.70 23.70 5.72
C GLY A 146 -8.19 23.68 5.91
N VAL A 147 -7.42 23.22 4.90
CA VAL A 147 -5.95 23.24 4.98
C VAL A 147 -5.47 24.71 5.04
N LEU A 148 -4.76 25.05 6.10
CA LEU A 148 -4.24 26.40 6.31
C LEU A 148 -2.85 26.56 5.66
N SER A 149 -2.44 27.81 5.49
CA SER A 149 -1.05 28.12 5.13
C SER A 149 -0.10 27.70 6.25
N PRO A 150 1.16 27.32 5.93
CA PRO A 150 2.15 27.01 6.95
C PRO A 150 2.38 28.18 7.90
N ASP A 151 2.58 27.89 9.18
CA ASP A 151 3.00 28.87 10.18
C ASP A 151 4.50 29.25 10.02
N ASP A 152 5.01 30.09 10.91
CA ASP A 152 6.39 30.55 10.94
C ASP A 152 7.43 29.43 11.16
N LYS A 153 6.99 28.27 11.64
CA LYS A 153 7.81 27.05 11.81
C LYS A 153 7.66 26.09 10.64
N GLY A 154 6.84 26.42 9.64
CA GLY A 154 6.55 25.58 8.49
C GLY A 154 5.57 24.45 8.78
N ILE A 155 4.79 24.54 9.87
CA ILE A 155 3.78 23.54 10.22
C ILE A 155 2.45 23.93 9.57
N VAL A 156 1.81 22.96 8.94
CA VAL A 156 0.48 23.08 8.35
C VAL A 156 -0.55 22.49 9.29
N TYR A 157 -1.60 23.21 9.53
CA TYR A 157 -2.75 22.81 10.33
C TYR A 157 -4.01 22.72 9.48
N TYR A 158 -4.99 22.01 9.97
CA TYR A 158 -6.34 22.07 9.42
C TYR A 158 -7.20 23.00 10.27
N ASP A 159 -8.01 23.86 9.64
CA ASP A 159 -8.97 24.73 10.35
C ASP A 159 -9.96 23.85 11.14
N LYS A 160 -10.00 24.04 12.46
CA LYS A 160 -10.86 23.27 13.36
C LYS A 160 -12.34 23.34 12.99
N ALA A 161 -12.80 24.53 12.60
CA ALA A 161 -14.21 24.73 12.25
C ALA A 161 -14.60 24.02 10.96
N LYS A 162 -13.64 23.78 10.06
CA LYS A 162 -13.83 23.09 8.78
C LYS A 162 -13.47 21.61 8.82
N PHE A 163 -12.82 21.12 9.88
CA PHE A 163 -12.25 19.76 9.91
C PHE A 163 -13.30 18.68 9.65
N HIS A 164 -14.44 18.73 10.35
CA HIS A 164 -15.49 17.75 10.15
C HIS A 164 -16.04 17.81 8.72
N ALA A 165 -16.46 18.98 8.25
CA ALA A 165 -17.07 19.12 6.92
C ALA A 165 -16.10 18.87 5.77
N GLY A 166 -14.81 19.25 5.92
CA GLY A 166 -13.82 19.21 4.86
C GLY A 166 -12.95 17.94 4.86
N PHE A 167 -12.79 17.28 6.01
CA PHE A 167 -11.90 16.12 6.13
C PHE A 167 -12.66 14.81 6.35
N CYS A 168 -13.69 14.81 7.20
CA CYS A 168 -14.32 13.58 7.70
C CYS A 168 -15.83 13.70 7.86
N ALA A 169 -16.53 14.24 6.86
CA ALA A 169 -17.94 14.59 6.90
C ALA A 169 -18.90 13.40 7.15
N ASP A 170 -18.45 12.18 6.90
CA ASP A 170 -19.25 10.95 6.97
C ASP A 170 -18.99 10.09 8.22
N ILE A 171 -18.30 10.64 9.22
CA ILE A 171 -18.18 10.04 10.55
C ILE A 171 -18.90 10.91 11.60
N SER A 172 -19.04 10.40 12.83
CA SER A 172 -19.67 11.18 13.91
C SER A 172 -18.85 12.43 14.25
N LYS A 173 -19.53 13.46 14.78
CA LYS A 173 -18.82 14.66 15.23
C LYS A 173 -17.86 14.34 16.38
N GLU A 174 -18.20 13.39 17.26
CA GLU A 174 -17.35 12.95 18.36
C GLU A 174 -16.04 12.33 17.85
N ASP A 175 -16.12 11.43 16.85
CA ASP A 175 -14.96 10.83 16.22
C ASP A 175 -14.13 11.88 15.47
N ALA A 176 -14.78 12.84 14.80
CA ALA A 176 -14.11 13.94 14.12
C ALA A 176 -13.36 14.85 15.10
N ASP A 177 -13.96 15.18 16.24
CA ASP A 177 -13.33 15.99 17.29
C ASP A 177 -12.12 15.26 17.89
N PHE A 178 -12.22 13.94 18.12
CA PHE A 178 -11.09 13.11 18.56
C PHE A 178 -9.98 13.07 17.52
N MET A 179 -10.33 12.82 16.25
CA MET A 179 -9.37 12.78 15.14
C MET A 179 -8.63 14.11 14.98
N TYR A 180 -9.35 15.26 15.12
CA TYR A 180 -8.74 16.57 15.13
C TYR A 180 -7.74 16.73 16.28
N ALA A 181 -8.08 16.25 17.47
CA ALA A 181 -7.24 16.38 18.67
C ALA A 181 -5.99 15.48 18.64
N SER A 182 -6.05 14.36 17.91
CA SER A 182 -4.96 13.36 17.84
C SER A 182 -3.99 13.57 16.69
N GLN A 183 -4.26 14.53 15.77
CA GLN A 183 -3.41 14.77 14.61
C GLN A 183 -2.00 15.18 15.01
N GLY A 184 -0.98 14.63 14.27
CA GLY A 184 0.41 15.06 14.38
C GLY A 184 0.68 16.39 13.65
N ALA A 185 1.73 17.09 14.05
CA ALA A 185 2.21 18.27 13.34
C ALA A 185 2.78 17.89 11.96
N PHE A 186 2.17 18.40 10.89
CA PHE A 186 2.63 18.14 9.53
C PHE A 186 3.49 19.29 9.01
N TYR A 187 4.72 19.00 8.57
CA TYR A 187 5.63 19.99 8.03
C TYR A 187 5.44 20.17 6.51
N ALA A 188 5.17 21.40 6.08
CA ALA A 188 4.89 21.78 4.69
C ALA A 188 5.95 21.32 3.68
N LYS A 189 7.23 21.23 4.12
CA LYS A 189 8.32 20.74 3.27
C LYS A 189 8.04 19.37 2.68
N GLY A 190 7.27 18.50 3.38
CA GLY A 190 6.85 17.21 2.85
C GLY A 190 6.10 17.34 1.53
N PHE A 191 5.08 18.21 1.47
CA PHE A 191 4.31 18.43 0.24
C PHE A 191 5.16 19.00 -0.92
N GLY A 192 6.20 19.76 -0.62
CA GLY A 192 7.08 20.39 -1.60
C GLY A 192 8.30 19.55 -2.00
N THR A 193 8.54 18.41 -1.38
CA THR A 193 9.69 17.54 -1.69
C THR A 193 9.41 16.71 -2.94
N PRO A 194 10.24 16.84 -4.01
CA PRO A 194 10.09 15.99 -5.19
C PRO A 194 10.42 14.54 -4.90
N LEU A 195 9.64 13.61 -5.47
CA LEU A 195 9.91 12.18 -5.36
C LEU A 195 11.17 11.78 -6.14
N THR A 196 11.92 10.83 -5.58
CA THR A 196 13.06 10.21 -6.26
C THR A 196 12.68 8.89 -6.94
N ASN A 197 11.59 8.28 -6.50
CA ASN A 197 11.03 7.03 -7.01
C ASN A 197 9.54 7.16 -7.32
N ALA A 198 9.05 6.25 -8.19
CA ALA A 198 7.63 6.08 -8.46
C ALA A 198 7.33 4.57 -8.53
N ALA A 199 7.11 3.96 -7.37
CA ALA A 199 6.97 2.51 -7.24
C ALA A 199 5.80 1.94 -8.06
N TRP A 200 4.75 2.72 -8.32
CA TRP A 200 3.63 2.33 -9.16
C TRP A 200 4.02 2.01 -10.62
N LYS A 201 5.21 2.44 -11.08
CA LYS A 201 5.74 2.05 -12.40
C LYS A 201 6.13 0.58 -12.49
N THR A 202 6.41 -0.05 -11.38
CA THR A 202 6.90 -1.43 -11.30
C THR A 202 6.01 -2.36 -10.49
N LYS A 203 5.09 -1.81 -9.70
CA LYS A 203 4.21 -2.56 -8.81
C LYS A 203 2.74 -2.43 -9.27
N PRO A 204 1.96 -3.52 -9.24
CA PRO A 204 0.51 -3.44 -9.39
C PRO A 204 -0.07 -2.44 -8.39
N SER A 205 -0.92 -1.54 -8.86
CA SER A 205 -1.48 -0.47 -8.05
C SER A 205 -3.00 -0.43 -8.12
N TYR A 206 -3.62 -0.17 -6.98
CA TYR A 206 -5.06 -0.07 -6.79
C TYR A 206 -5.37 1.27 -6.14
N GLY A 207 -6.36 1.99 -6.64
CA GLY A 207 -6.75 3.31 -6.16
C GLY A 207 -8.21 3.33 -5.74
N ILE A 208 -8.47 3.84 -4.56
CA ILE A 208 -9.81 4.14 -4.06
C ILE A 208 -10.00 5.65 -4.14
N VAL A 209 -10.95 6.06 -4.97
CA VAL A 209 -11.41 7.45 -5.06
C VAL A 209 -12.61 7.60 -4.13
N ALA A 210 -12.49 8.47 -3.13
CA ALA A 210 -13.60 8.85 -2.27
C ALA A 210 -14.42 9.94 -2.97
N THR A 211 -15.65 9.61 -3.41
CA THR A 211 -16.38 10.49 -4.34
C THR A 211 -16.92 11.78 -3.71
N GLU A 212 -16.94 11.87 -2.38
CA GLU A 212 -17.36 13.05 -1.62
C GLU A 212 -16.17 13.70 -0.86
N ASP A 213 -14.94 13.41 -1.30
CA ASP A 213 -13.72 14.00 -0.72
C ASP A 213 -13.70 15.52 -0.93
N LYS A 214 -13.46 16.27 0.16
CA LYS A 214 -13.32 17.73 0.17
C LYS A 214 -11.91 18.19 0.53
N SER A 215 -11.02 17.24 0.87
CA SER A 215 -9.60 17.51 1.17
C SER A 215 -8.74 17.40 -0.07
N ILE A 216 -8.90 16.32 -0.85
CA ILE A 216 -8.33 16.18 -2.19
C ILE A 216 -9.49 16.15 -3.17
N ASN A 217 -9.43 16.99 -4.19
CA ASN A 217 -10.44 16.94 -5.25
C ASN A 217 -10.40 15.55 -5.93
N PRO A 218 -11.52 14.78 -5.98
CA PRO A 218 -11.53 13.44 -6.56
C PRO A 218 -11.04 13.36 -8.01
N ASP A 219 -11.13 14.45 -8.77
CA ASP A 219 -10.63 14.49 -10.15
C ASP A 219 -9.10 14.50 -10.22
N ILE A 220 -8.41 15.01 -9.19
CA ILE A 220 -6.96 14.89 -9.04
C ILE A 220 -6.57 13.42 -8.89
N GLU A 221 -7.26 12.69 -8.02
CA GLU A 221 -7.03 11.26 -7.80
C GLU A 221 -7.27 10.46 -9.09
N ARG A 222 -8.42 10.71 -9.75
CA ARG A 222 -8.74 10.06 -11.04
C ARG A 222 -7.67 10.31 -12.09
N ALA A 223 -7.16 11.53 -12.20
CA ALA A 223 -6.12 11.88 -13.15
C ALA A 223 -4.81 11.14 -12.89
N MET A 224 -4.34 11.11 -11.62
CA MET A 224 -3.14 10.39 -11.22
C MET A 224 -3.27 8.88 -11.45
N TYR A 225 -4.39 8.28 -11.03
CA TYR A 225 -4.63 6.84 -11.13
C TYR A 225 -4.82 6.38 -12.59
N LYS A 226 -5.47 7.19 -13.42
CA LYS A 226 -5.58 6.93 -14.86
C LYS A 226 -4.21 6.96 -15.54
N ARG A 227 -3.39 7.97 -15.24
CA ARG A 227 -2.03 8.12 -15.79
C ARG A 227 -1.15 6.91 -15.47
N SER A 228 -1.23 6.40 -14.26
CA SER A 228 -0.42 5.29 -13.76
C SER A 228 -0.98 3.91 -14.11
N ASN A 229 -2.12 3.83 -14.81
CA ASN A 229 -2.85 2.57 -15.04
C ASN A 229 -3.21 1.83 -13.73
N THR A 230 -3.44 2.59 -12.66
CA THR A 230 -3.92 2.08 -11.37
C THR A 230 -5.38 1.59 -11.49
N ALA A 231 -5.68 0.42 -10.94
CA ALA A 231 -7.05 -0.12 -10.94
C ALA A 231 -7.95 0.70 -10.00
N ILE A 232 -8.86 1.50 -10.55
CA ILE A 232 -9.71 2.43 -9.80
C ILE A 232 -10.95 1.71 -9.25
N THR A 233 -11.28 2.03 -8.00
CA THR A 233 -12.56 1.73 -7.35
C THR A 233 -13.10 3.02 -6.74
N GLU A 234 -14.29 3.45 -7.14
CA GLU A 234 -14.94 4.61 -6.54
C GLU A 234 -15.82 4.17 -5.37
N ILE A 235 -15.70 4.85 -4.23
CA ILE A 235 -16.50 4.58 -3.05
C ILE A 235 -17.10 5.90 -2.58
N LYS A 236 -18.42 5.89 -2.34
CA LYS A 236 -19.10 7.04 -1.75
C LYS A 236 -18.64 7.22 -0.30
N GLY A 237 -18.04 8.36 0.00
CA GLY A 237 -17.52 8.72 1.32
C GLY A 237 -16.65 9.95 1.28
N SER A 238 -16.32 10.48 2.46
CA SER A 238 -15.40 11.61 2.66
C SER A 238 -13.94 11.18 2.50
N HIS A 239 -13.01 12.10 2.76
CA HIS A 239 -11.57 11.83 2.73
C HIS A 239 -11.15 10.65 3.62
N VAL A 240 -11.89 10.36 4.68
CA VAL A 240 -11.63 9.23 5.59
C VAL A 240 -12.51 8.01 5.29
N VAL A 241 -12.78 7.75 4.03
CA VAL A 241 -13.62 6.63 3.54
C VAL A 241 -13.27 5.27 4.13
N PHE A 242 -12.03 5.07 4.60
CA PHE A 242 -11.59 3.84 5.27
C PHE A 242 -12.16 3.69 6.69
N ILE A 243 -12.64 4.79 7.30
CA ILE A 243 -13.35 4.75 8.60
C ILE A 243 -14.83 4.47 8.40
N SER A 244 -15.48 5.19 7.48
CA SER A 244 -16.92 5.08 7.24
C SER A 244 -17.30 3.82 6.44
N GLN A 245 -16.43 3.37 5.52
CA GLN A 245 -16.66 2.23 4.62
C GLN A 245 -15.57 1.14 4.74
N PRO A 246 -15.17 0.69 5.95
CA PRO A 246 -14.00 -0.17 6.16
C PRO A 246 -14.11 -1.51 5.43
N LYS A 247 -15.31 -2.04 5.24
CA LYS A 247 -15.55 -3.31 4.52
C LYS A 247 -15.23 -3.19 3.03
N LEU A 248 -15.64 -2.08 2.40
CA LEU A 248 -15.39 -1.85 0.97
C LEU A 248 -13.90 -1.60 0.72
N VAL A 249 -13.26 -0.81 1.58
CA VAL A 249 -11.82 -0.56 1.51
C VAL A 249 -11.03 -1.85 1.73
N ALA A 250 -11.38 -2.67 2.73
CA ALA A 250 -10.75 -3.96 2.96
C ALA A 250 -10.85 -4.90 1.75
N ALA A 251 -11.99 -4.91 1.04
CA ALA A 251 -12.17 -5.73 -0.15
C ALA A 251 -11.16 -5.38 -1.27
N VAL A 252 -10.84 -4.09 -1.46
CA VAL A 252 -9.83 -3.66 -2.44
C VAL A 252 -8.42 -4.12 -2.01
N ILE A 253 -8.08 -4.00 -0.74
CA ILE A 253 -6.78 -4.45 -0.20
C ILE A 253 -6.64 -5.97 -0.33
N ILE A 254 -7.69 -6.73 -0.01
CA ILE A 254 -7.71 -8.20 -0.14
C ILE A 254 -7.54 -8.59 -1.61
N LYS A 255 -8.27 -7.95 -2.54
CA LYS A 255 -8.09 -8.16 -3.98
C LYS A 255 -6.66 -7.89 -4.44
N ALA A 256 -6.01 -6.84 -3.93
CA ALA A 256 -4.62 -6.54 -4.24
C ALA A 256 -3.69 -7.66 -3.75
N ALA A 257 -3.91 -8.18 -2.54
CA ALA A 257 -3.13 -9.29 -1.97
C ALA A 257 -3.30 -10.60 -2.75
N GLU A 258 -4.54 -10.94 -3.11
CA GLU A 258 -4.87 -12.15 -3.88
C GLU A 258 -4.23 -12.11 -5.27
N ASN A 259 -4.36 -10.99 -6.00
CA ASN A 259 -3.76 -10.83 -7.33
C ASN A 259 -2.24 -10.82 -7.31
N ALA A 260 -1.61 -10.31 -6.25
CA ALA A 260 -0.16 -10.35 -6.08
C ALA A 260 0.37 -11.75 -5.75
N SER A 261 -0.46 -12.61 -5.14
CA SER A 261 -0.10 -14.00 -4.81
C SER A 261 -0.05 -14.92 -6.04
N VAL A 262 -0.72 -14.56 -7.15
CA VAL A 262 -0.84 -15.38 -8.36
C VAL A 262 0.28 -15.11 -9.37
N LYS A 263 0.98 -13.97 -9.28
CA LYS A 263 2.03 -13.60 -10.24
C LYS A 263 3.40 -14.12 -9.79
N LYS A 264 3.85 -15.19 -10.43
CA LYS A 264 5.27 -15.54 -10.60
C LYS A 264 5.60 -15.66 -12.06
#